data_4aef36f69f3e46ce8e63d029c7b0b5c5
#
_entry.id   4aef36f69f3e46ce8e63d029c7b0b5c5
#
_cell.length_a   1.000
_cell.length_b   1.000
_cell.length_c   1.000
_cell.angle_alpha   90.00
_cell.angle_beta   90.00
_cell.angle_gamma   90.00
#
_symmetry.space_group_name_H-M   'P 1'
#
loop_
_entity.id
_entity.type
_entity.pdbx_description
1 polymer ?
#
loop_
_entity_poly.entity_id
_entity_poly.type
_entity_poly.pdbx_seq_one_letter_code
_entity_poly.pdbx_strand_id
1 'polypeptide(L)'
;MSRGGVKKAVTKRLDNLECLDSVQCRQVASVKDLYGTTHSVSYRFEASSDAAWAKFKLDGKYDTFTASIVTADDTNRDSNMSVEVYVDDVLVGRVDDIIRDEHVRPISVSVNGGNVLMIKLIRSTNYYSVAYISDAYLSTLQ
;
A
#
# COMPACT_ATOMS: atom_id res chain seq x y z
N MET A 1 37.00 11.75 9.05
CA MET A 1 35.91 12.33 9.65
C MET A 1 34.65 12.05 8.86
N SER A 2 33.70 12.01 9.53
CA SER A 2 32.52 11.76 8.90
C SER A 2 31.99 12.98 8.29
N ARG A 3 31.46 13.01 7.23
CA ARG A 3 30.82 13.97 6.74
C ARG A 3 29.67 14.08 7.44
N GLY A 4 29.49 13.44 8.43
CA GLY A 4 28.54 13.57 9.46
C GLY A 4 27.16 13.93 9.15
N GLY A 5 26.92 14.77 8.33
CA GLY A 5 25.59 15.21 8.02
C GLY A 5 24.93 14.52 6.84
N VAL A 6 25.68 13.74 6.13
CA VAL A 6 25.15 13.14 4.92
C VAL A 6 24.60 11.76 5.23
N LYS A 7 23.29 11.61 5.08
CA LYS A 7 22.61 10.33 5.27
C LYS A 7 22.05 9.88 3.94
N LYS A 8 22.17 8.60 3.66
CA LYS A 8 21.60 8.00 2.47
C LYS A 8 20.29 7.35 2.82
N ALA A 9 19.29 7.54 1.95
CA ALA A 9 18.07 6.78 2.05
C ALA A 9 18.35 5.36 1.61
N VAL A 10 17.90 4.42 2.40
CA VAL A 10 17.92 2.99 2.07
C VAL A 10 16.48 2.57 1.89
N THR A 11 16.17 2.00 0.74
CA THR A 11 14.80 1.59 0.43
C THR A 11 14.69 0.08 0.37
N LYS A 12 13.53 -0.41 0.75
CA LYS A 12 13.17 -1.82 0.67
C LYS A 12 11.80 -1.92 0.04
N ARG A 13 11.65 -2.73 -0.98
CA ARG A 13 10.33 -2.95 -1.59
C ARG A 13 9.45 -3.72 -0.62
N LEU A 14 8.17 -3.38 -0.62
CA LEU A 14 7.18 -4.02 0.24
C LEU A 14 7.14 -5.54 0.01
N ASP A 15 7.25 -5.98 -1.24
CA ASP A 15 7.19 -7.40 -1.58
C ASP A 15 8.44 -8.19 -1.15
N ASN A 16 9.48 -7.50 -0.65
CA ASN A 16 10.64 -8.14 -0.07
C ASN A 16 10.57 -8.24 1.45
N LEU A 17 9.50 -7.75 2.06
CA LEU A 17 9.26 -7.93 3.48
C LEU A 17 8.47 -9.21 3.73
N GLU A 18 8.61 -9.76 4.92
CA GLU A 18 7.80 -10.89 5.34
C GLU A 18 6.35 -10.46 5.53
N CYS A 19 5.43 -11.11 4.83
CA CYS A 19 3.99 -10.93 5.06
C CYS A 19 3.60 -11.84 6.22
N LEU A 20 3.19 -11.22 7.33
CA LEU A 20 2.87 -11.95 8.54
C LEU A 20 1.49 -12.62 8.47
N ASP A 21 0.55 -11.95 7.81
CA ASP A 21 -0.81 -12.45 7.65
C ASP A 21 -1.54 -11.59 6.60
N SER A 22 -2.55 -12.16 5.97
CA SER A 22 -3.35 -11.42 5.00
C SER A 22 -4.72 -12.06 4.81
N VAL A 23 -5.67 -11.24 4.38
CA VAL A 23 -7.02 -11.66 4.01
C VAL A 23 -7.40 -10.98 2.70
N GLN A 24 -7.77 -11.79 1.70
CA GLN A 24 -8.18 -11.29 0.38
C GLN A 24 -7.13 -10.39 -0.27
N CYS A 25 -5.88 -10.74 -0.11
CA CYS A 25 -4.74 -10.01 -0.64
C CYS A 25 -3.74 -11.01 -1.21
N ARG A 26 -3.20 -10.71 -2.38
CA ARG A 26 -2.17 -11.57 -2.98
C ARG A 26 -1.12 -10.72 -3.68
N GLN A 27 0.07 -11.25 -3.75
CA GLN A 27 1.17 -10.62 -4.48
C GLN A 27 0.96 -10.79 -5.98
N VAL A 28 1.18 -9.72 -6.73
CA VAL A 28 1.11 -9.74 -8.19
C VAL A 28 2.32 -8.99 -8.76
N ALA A 29 2.70 -9.31 -10.00
CA ALA A 29 3.89 -8.73 -10.61
C ALA A 29 3.63 -7.33 -11.16
N SER A 30 2.47 -7.08 -11.73
CA SER A 30 2.16 -5.81 -12.35
C SER A 30 0.66 -5.65 -12.54
N VAL A 31 0.24 -4.41 -12.79
CA VAL A 31 -1.13 -4.09 -13.19
C VAL A 31 -1.08 -3.00 -14.26
N LYS A 32 -2.02 -3.08 -15.19
CA LYS A 32 -2.22 -2.03 -16.18
C LYS A 32 -3.40 -1.16 -15.73
N ASP A 33 -3.17 0.14 -15.62
CA ASP A 33 -4.23 1.08 -15.23
C ASP A 33 -5.19 1.36 -16.39
N LEU A 34 -6.17 2.23 -16.16
CA LEU A 34 -7.19 2.52 -17.15
C LEU A 34 -6.68 3.35 -18.33
N TYR A 35 -5.49 3.95 -18.22
CA TYR A 35 -4.82 4.59 -19.35
C TYR A 35 -3.98 3.61 -20.15
N GLY A 36 -3.80 2.39 -19.66
CA GLY A 36 -2.93 1.41 -20.30
C GLY A 36 -1.49 1.47 -19.83
N THR A 37 -1.19 2.24 -18.79
CA THR A 37 0.15 2.30 -18.19
C THR A 37 0.35 1.13 -17.26
N THR A 38 1.48 0.43 -17.41
CA THR A 38 1.83 -0.70 -16.56
C THR A 38 2.57 -0.23 -15.32
N HIS A 39 2.11 -0.67 -14.16
CA HIS A 39 2.72 -0.38 -12.88
C HIS A 39 3.31 -1.64 -12.29
N SER A 40 4.49 -1.52 -11.70
CA SER A 40 5.09 -2.59 -10.91
C SER A 40 4.34 -2.67 -9.59
N VAL A 41 3.78 -3.83 -9.28
CA VAL A 41 2.86 -3.96 -8.17
C VAL A 41 3.36 -4.96 -7.18
N SER A 42 3.13 -4.67 -5.93
CA SER A 42 3.41 -5.58 -4.85
C SER A 42 2.19 -6.43 -4.50
N TYR A 43 1.02 -5.82 -4.38
CA TYR A 43 -0.13 -6.54 -3.84
C TYR A 43 -1.46 -6.08 -4.43
N ARG A 44 -2.33 -7.06 -4.68
CA ARG A 44 -3.71 -6.85 -5.11
C ARG A 44 -4.63 -7.12 -3.92
N PHE A 45 -5.45 -6.13 -3.58
CA PHE A 45 -6.42 -6.22 -2.50
C PHE A 45 -7.82 -6.29 -3.10
N GLU A 46 -8.62 -7.23 -2.62
CA GLU A 46 -9.94 -7.48 -3.17
C GLU A 46 -10.96 -7.49 -2.03
N ALA A 47 -11.74 -6.42 -1.89
CA ALA A 47 -12.77 -6.30 -0.88
C ALA A 47 -14.12 -6.69 -1.51
N SER A 48 -14.57 -7.91 -1.29
CA SER A 48 -15.83 -8.40 -1.82
C SER A 48 -16.97 -8.26 -0.80
N SER A 49 -16.90 -8.92 0.33
CA SER A 49 -17.87 -8.78 1.41
C SER A 49 -17.26 -8.11 2.63
N ASP A 50 -16.01 -8.44 2.90
CA ASP A 50 -15.27 -7.92 4.04
C ASP A 50 -14.08 -7.10 3.58
N ALA A 51 -13.46 -6.38 4.49
CA ALA A 51 -12.22 -5.66 4.21
C ALA A 51 -11.10 -6.64 3.81
N ALA A 52 -10.25 -6.21 2.91
CA ALA A 52 -9.02 -6.92 2.57
C ALA A 52 -7.87 -6.26 3.31
N TRP A 53 -6.92 -7.04 3.81
CA TRP A 53 -5.79 -6.47 4.53
C TRP A 53 -4.57 -7.40 4.47
N ALA A 54 -3.40 -6.80 4.73
CA ALA A 54 -2.15 -7.54 4.84
C ALA A 54 -1.25 -6.87 5.87
N LYS A 55 -0.52 -7.69 6.63
CA LYS A 55 0.42 -7.23 7.65
C LYS A 55 1.84 -7.62 7.26
N PHE A 56 2.76 -6.69 7.43
CA PHE A 56 4.16 -6.86 7.07
C PHE A 56 5.07 -6.56 8.24
N LYS A 57 6.15 -7.32 8.32
CA LYS A 57 7.14 -7.16 9.38
C LYS A 57 8.11 -6.04 9.04
N LEU A 58 8.08 -4.96 9.81
CA LEU A 58 9.02 -3.84 9.67
C LEU A 58 10.26 -4.00 10.56
N ASP A 59 10.10 -4.64 11.71
CA ASP A 59 11.20 -4.96 12.62
C ASP A 59 11.97 -3.72 13.10
N GLY A 60 11.28 -2.59 13.25
CA GLY A 60 11.86 -1.36 13.77
C GLY A 60 12.87 -0.66 12.88
N LYS A 61 12.94 -1.02 11.60
CA LYS A 61 14.06 -0.60 10.73
C LYS A 61 13.79 0.60 9.84
N TYR A 62 12.54 1.06 9.75
CA TYR A 62 12.16 2.02 8.71
C TYR A 62 11.53 3.26 9.29
N ASP A 63 11.62 4.37 8.55
CA ASP A 63 11.07 5.67 8.94
C ASP A 63 9.79 6.01 8.17
N THR A 64 9.73 5.66 6.89
CA THR A 64 8.60 6.03 6.02
C THR A 64 8.18 4.87 5.15
N PHE A 65 6.88 4.89 4.80
CA PHE A 65 6.30 4.01 3.79
C PHE A 65 5.68 4.87 2.70
N THR A 66 6.01 4.58 1.44
CA THR A 66 5.43 5.25 0.28
C THR A 66 4.91 4.23 -0.70
N ALA A 67 3.82 4.56 -1.38
CA ALA A 67 3.25 3.69 -2.38
C ALA A 67 2.32 4.49 -3.29
N SER A 68 1.86 3.85 -4.34
CA SER A 68 0.79 4.35 -5.20
C SER A 68 -0.38 3.38 -5.16
N ILE A 69 -1.59 3.92 -5.13
CA ILE A 69 -2.82 3.14 -5.17
C ILE A 69 -3.36 3.22 -6.59
N VAL A 70 -3.50 2.06 -7.24
CA VAL A 70 -3.92 1.95 -8.63
C VAL A 70 -5.22 1.18 -8.71
N THR A 71 -6.16 1.66 -9.52
CA THR A 71 -7.36 0.90 -9.88
C THR A 71 -7.26 0.49 -11.35
N ALA A 72 -7.89 -0.63 -11.68
CA ALA A 72 -7.90 -1.19 -13.02
C ALA A 72 -9.33 -1.61 -13.38
N ASP A 73 -9.49 -2.29 -14.52
CA ASP A 73 -10.81 -2.65 -15.01
C ASP A 73 -11.46 -3.80 -14.24
N ASP A 74 -10.76 -4.39 -13.28
CA ASP A 74 -11.29 -5.49 -12.47
C ASP A 74 -12.03 -5.03 -11.20
N THR A 75 -12.05 -3.73 -10.91
CA THR A 75 -12.93 -3.21 -9.87
C THR A 75 -14.25 -2.74 -10.49
N ASN A 76 -15.34 -2.82 -9.72
CA ASN A 76 -16.65 -2.38 -10.21
C ASN A 76 -16.59 -0.87 -10.48
N ARG A 77 -17.22 -0.43 -11.60
CA ARG A 77 -17.19 0.99 -11.98
C ARG A 77 -17.90 1.90 -10.98
N ASP A 78 -18.78 1.35 -10.17
CA ASP A 78 -19.51 2.09 -9.15
C ASP A 78 -18.92 1.91 -7.77
N SER A 79 -17.75 1.28 -7.67
CA SER A 79 -17.09 1.09 -6.39
C SER A 79 -16.57 2.40 -5.83
N ASN A 80 -16.57 2.48 -4.50
CA ASN A 80 -15.91 3.55 -3.76
C ASN A 80 -15.24 2.88 -2.56
N MET A 81 -13.97 3.15 -2.35
CA MET A 81 -13.20 2.45 -1.34
C MET A 81 -12.22 3.39 -0.67
N SER A 82 -11.68 2.93 0.46
CA SER A 82 -10.65 3.63 1.21
C SER A 82 -9.51 2.67 1.48
N VAL A 83 -8.29 3.20 1.51
CA VAL A 83 -7.12 2.47 1.96
C VAL A 83 -6.66 3.10 3.27
N GLU A 84 -6.51 2.26 4.29
CA GLU A 84 -6.00 2.66 5.59
C GLU A 84 -4.66 2.01 5.84
N VAL A 85 -3.76 2.75 6.46
CA VAL A 85 -2.43 2.25 6.83
C VAL A 85 -2.25 2.38 8.32
N TYR A 86 -1.88 1.28 8.95
CA TYR A 86 -1.66 1.20 10.40
C TYR A 86 -0.23 0.79 10.68
N VAL A 87 0.32 1.33 11.75
CA VAL A 87 1.61 0.88 12.32
C VAL A 87 1.34 0.52 13.77
N ASP A 88 1.67 -0.72 14.14
CA ASP A 88 1.44 -1.25 15.48
C ASP A 88 0.01 -0.97 15.98
N ASP A 89 -0.95 -1.22 15.07
CA ASP A 89 -2.39 -1.06 15.30
C ASP A 89 -2.87 0.40 15.44
N VAL A 90 -2.03 1.37 15.13
CA VAL A 90 -2.39 2.80 15.14
C VAL A 90 -2.53 3.29 13.70
N LEU A 91 -3.65 3.92 13.39
CA LEU A 91 -3.89 4.50 12.07
C LEU A 91 -2.92 5.65 11.83
N VAL A 92 -2.10 5.56 10.78
CA VAL A 92 -1.11 6.59 10.44
C VAL A 92 -1.39 7.26 9.10
N GLY A 93 -2.26 6.69 8.29
CA GLY A 93 -2.63 7.30 7.02
C GLY A 93 -3.90 6.70 6.45
N ARG A 94 -4.57 7.47 5.59
CA ARG A 94 -5.82 7.06 4.97
C ARG A 94 -6.03 7.80 3.66
N VAL A 95 -6.50 7.11 2.65
CA VAL A 95 -6.94 7.71 1.40
C VAL A 95 -8.38 7.27 1.15
N ASP A 96 -9.28 8.25 1.05
CA ASP A 96 -10.71 8.02 0.83
C ASP A 96 -11.11 8.27 -0.61
N ASP A 97 -12.34 7.88 -0.93
CA ASP A 97 -12.97 8.16 -2.23
C ASP A 97 -12.14 7.66 -3.41
N ILE A 98 -11.61 6.44 -3.27
CA ILE A 98 -10.91 5.78 -4.35
C ILE A 98 -11.96 5.13 -5.24
N ILE A 99 -12.07 5.64 -6.47
CA ILE A 99 -13.03 5.14 -7.46
C ILE A 99 -12.27 4.55 -8.65
N ARG A 100 -12.98 3.84 -9.50
CA ARG A 100 -12.39 3.30 -10.73
C ARG A 100 -12.19 4.43 -11.72
N ASP A 101 -10.98 4.96 -11.78
CA ASP A 101 -10.62 6.02 -12.73
C ASP A 101 -9.14 5.90 -13.10
N GLU A 102 -8.66 6.87 -13.91
CA GLU A 102 -7.27 6.86 -14.35
C GLU A 102 -6.32 7.41 -13.31
N HIS A 103 -6.81 7.96 -12.22
CA HIS A 103 -5.93 8.61 -11.24
C HIS A 103 -5.21 7.60 -10.38
N VAL A 104 -3.89 7.72 -10.35
CA VAL A 104 -3.04 7.00 -9.42
C VAL A 104 -2.91 7.87 -8.18
N ARG A 105 -3.22 7.32 -7.01
CA ARG A 105 -3.22 8.08 -5.77
C ARG A 105 -1.98 7.74 -4.95
N PRO A 106 -1.13 8.74 -4.65
CA PRO A 106 0.03 8.47 -3.82
C PRO A 106 -0.37 8.37 -2.35
N ILE A 107 0.40 7.59 -1.60
CA ILE A 107 0.31 7.57 -0.15
C ILE A 107 1.72 7.59 0.41
N SER A 108 1.92 8.38 1.46
CA SER A 108 3.21 8.49 2.14
C SER A 108 2.93 8.69 3.62
N VAL A 109 3.46 7.83 4.45
CA VAL A 109 3.22 7.88 5.88
C VAL A 109 4.52 7.64 6.64
N SER A 110 4.57 8.19 7.86
CA SER A 110 5.68 7.94 8.77
C SER A 110 5.40 6.64 9.52
N VAL A 111 6.38 5.73 9.54
CA VAL A 111 6.28 4.48 10.31
C VAL A 111 7.17 4.51 11.55
N ASN A 112 8.07 5.52 11.66
CA ASN A 112 8.84 5.85 12.86
C ASN A 112 9.42 4.66 13.63
N GLY A 113 10.04 3.73 12.92
CA GLY A 113 10.64 2.58 13.58
C GLY A 113 9.65 1.61 14.19
N GLY A 114 8.41 1.59 13.69
CA GLY A 114 7.41 0.63 14.13
C GLY A 114 7.73 -0.80 13.72
N ASN A 115 6.98 -1.76 14.25
CA ASN A 115 7.27 -3.17 14.06
C ASN A 115 6.38 -3.84 13.01
N VAL A 116 5.11 -3.45 12.92
CA VAL A 116 4.15 -4.08 12.00
C VAL A 116 3.39 -3.01 11.22
N LEU A 117 3.43 -3.16 9.90
CA LEU A 117 2.65 -2.33 8.98
C LEU A 117 1.43 -3.13 8.55
N MET A 118 0.24 -2.55 8.66
CA MET A 118 -0.96 -3.14 8.07
C MET A 118 -1.54 -2.20 7.03
N ILE A 119 -1.83 -2.74 5.86
CA ILE A 119 -2.54 -2.04 4.79
C ILE A 119 -3.93 -2.68 4.68
N LYS A 120 -4.97 -1.87 4.68
CA LYS A 120 -6.35 -2.34 4.71
C LYS A 120 -7.18 -1.62 3.66
N LEU A 121 -7.89 -2.39 2.84
CA LEU A 121 -8.83 -1.87 1.85
C LEU A 121 -10.25 -2.09 2.36
N ILE A 122 -11.04 -1.01 2.39
CA ILE A 122 -12.41 -1.02 2.88
C ILE A 122 -13.33 -0.52 1.78
N ARG A 123 -14.44 -1.24 1.54
CA ARG A 123 -15.48 -0.76 0.64
C ARG A 123 -16.33 0.30 1.35
N SER A 124 -16.67 1.35 0.62
CA SER A 124 -17.63 2.34 1.08
C SER A 124 -19.02 2.08 0.51
N THR A 125 -19.14 1.16 -0.44
CA THR A 125 -20.39 0.75 -1.10
C THR A 125 -20.49 -0.76 -1.09
N ASN A 126 -21.60 -1.29 -1.60
CA ASN A 126 -21.78 -2.75 -1.69
C ASN A 126 -21.17 -3.34 -2.96
N TYR A 127 -20.43 -2.56 -3.71
CA TYR A 127 -19.85 -3.02 -4.97
C TYR A 127 -18.48 -3.65 -4.76
N TYR A 128 -18.17 -4.64 -5.58
CA TYR A 128 -16.90 -5.34 -5.59
C TYR A 128 -15.76 -4.33 -5.83
N SER A 129 -14.81 -4.29 -4.93
CA SER A 129 -13.76 -3.28 -4.92
C SER A 129 -12.38 -3.93 -4.94
N VAL A 130 -11.57 -3.53 -5.91
CA VAL A 130 -10.20 -4.01 -6.06
C VAL A 130 -9.27 -2.81 -6.17
N ALA A 131 -8.20 -2.82 -5.41
CA ALA A 131 -7.14 -1.83 -5.52
C ALA A 131 -5.79 -2.53 -5.50
N TYR A 132 -4.83 -1.91 -6.15
CA TYR A 132 -3.46 -2.40 -6.23
C TYR A 132 -2.55 -1.42 -5.51
N ILE A 133 -1.67 -1.96 -4.65
CA ILE A 133 -0.62 -1.17 -4.02
C ILE A 133 0.65 -1.37 -4.85
N SER A 134 1.04 -0.31 -5.54
CA SER A 134 2.09 -0.31 -6.55
C SER A 134 3.24 0.58 -6.11
N ASP A 135 4.45 0.29 -6.58
CA ASP A 135 5.63 1.09 -6.27
C ASP A 135 5.78 1.32 -4.78
N ALA A 136 5.64 0.26 -4.00
CA ALA A 136 5.59 0.34 -2.55
C ALA A 136 6.96 0.11 -1.93
N TYR A 137 7.43 1.08 -1.15
CA TYR A 137 8.75 1.07 -0.55
C TYR A 137 8.72 1.53 0.90
N LEU A 138 9.57 0.88 1.69
CA LEU A 138 9.94 1.35 3.02
C LEU A 138 11.29 2.02 2.90
N SER A 139 11.48 3.10 3.63
CA SER A 139 12.74 3.87 3.57
C SER A 139 13.26 4.16 4.96
N THR A 140 14.57 4.18 5.08
CA THR A 140 15.25 4.62 6.28
C THR A 140 16.42 5.53 5.93
N LEU A 141 16.78 6.43 6.84
CA LEU A 141 17.92 7.31 6.67
C LEU A 141 19.07 6.82 7.54
N GLN A 142 20.26 6.84 6.96
CA GLN A 142 21.47 6.43 7.68
C GLN A 142 22.44 7.55 7.89
#